data_b436f6b845224f8adf951a5c3ebdc9db
#
_entry.id   b436f6b845224f8adf951a5c3ebdc9db
#
_cell.length_a   1.000
_cell.length_b   1.000
_cell.length_c   1.000
_cell.angle_alpha   90.00
_cell.angle_beta   90.00
_cell.angle_gamma   90.00
#
_symmetry.space_group_name_H-M   'P 1'
#
loop_
_entity.id
_entity.type
_entity.pdbx_description
1 polymer ?
#
loop_
_entity_poly.entity_id
_entity_poly.type
_entity_poly.pdbx_seq_one_letter_code
_entity_poly.pdbx_strand_id
1 'polypeptide(L)'
;MPKSVKTFGDYLRHFARSVDIVDDFTIEEVRDLVYAYVRDELEAAYFSLATEQTVDGQAALRTEWSTENERHATTIRTATGAYSSQISVSFGERKPLWIVNKNQEPLRNSDDYVDLWSDVGNLPKYVSPINRDMRTSIIIPLIHWSRVLGVIYLESTSYLEITEVAKEELSLLADAVAILLELRQTHRAQVEGTRAALSDLKVILSSTKFPRLAKPQVFVSFSALANDEVIGIIQEVLAEFGDILRVVQWNRIEESGSITLRLIEEIARSRFGICYFSEPVNGKGEFEDNANVLFEAGMLHSLTNSPVGRPSAWLPIRERRSGKIPFDFASERILMVTRDNDGEILKERFRAELRRRVQALLRDGLEN
;
A
#
# COMPACT_ATOMS: atom_id res chain seq x y z
N MET A 1 -29.19 28.85 -16.80
CA MET A 1 -29.47 27.44 -16.44
C MET A 1 -28.87 27.24 -15.07
N PRO A 2 -29.58 26.68 -14.08
CA PRO A 2 -28.96 26.37 -12.79
C PRO A 2 -27.82 25.40 -13.04
N LYS A 3 -26.62 25.65 -12.43
CA LYS A 3 -25.51 24.72 -12.42
C LYS A 3 -26.03 23.40 -11.85
N SER A 4 -25.87 22.31 -12.57
CA SER A 4 -26.10 20.98 -11.98
C SER A 4 -25.13 20.80 -10.83
N VAL A 5 -25.62 20.73 -9.62
CA VAL A 5 -24.83 20.44 -8.43
C VAL A 5 -24.29 19.02 -8.59
N LYS A 6 -22.95 18.86 -8.59
CA LYS A 6 -22.31 17.56 -8.67
C LYS A 6 -22.12 17.00 -7.26
N THR A 7 -22.38 15.71 -7.10
CA THR A 7 -22.12 15.02 -5.84
C THR A 7 -20.63 14.72 -5.68
N PHE A 8 -20.16 14.48 -4.46
CA PHE A 8 -18.79 14.01 -4.24
C PHE A 8 -18.53 12.68 -4.97
N GLY A 9 -19.53 11.83 -5.07
CA GLY A 9 -19.45 10.60 -5.86
C GLY A 9 -19.15 10.82 -7.35
N ASP A 10 -19.53 11.96 -7.94
CA ASP A 10 -19.17 12.30 -9.32
C ASP A 10 -17.68 12.65 -9.44
N TYR A 11 -17.15 13.40 -8.48
CA TYR A 11 -15.72 13.72 -8.40
C TYR A 11 -14.88 12.47 -8.15
N LEU A 12 -15.30 11.60 -7.23
CA LEU A 12 -14.62 10.34 -6.95
C LEU A 12 -14.59 9.40 -8.16
N ARG A 13 -15.68 9.32 -8.92
CA ARG A 13 -15.72 8.54 -10.18
C ARG A 13 -14.77 9.10 -11.24
N HIS A 14 -14.64 10.41 -11.31
CA HIS A 14 -13.69 11.04 -12.22
C HIS A 14 -12.25 10.72 -11.79
N PHE A 15 -11.93 10.87 -10.53
CA PHE A 15 -10.63 10.52 -9.94
C PHE A 15 -10.27 9.05 -10.21
N ALA A 16 -11.17 8.11 -9.91
CA ALA A 16 -10.94 6.70 -10.14
C ALA A 16 -10.69 6.31 -11.60
N ARG A 17 -11.08 7.17 -12.56
CA ARG A 17 -10.79 6.97 -13.98
C ARG A 17 -9.50 7.63 -14.44
N SER A 18 -9.04 8.66 -13.75
CA SER A 18 -7.85 9.44 -14.11
C SER A 18 -6.58 8.94 -13.44
N VAL A 19 -6.71 8.26 -12.30
CA VAL A 19 -5.59 7.72 -11.52
C VAL A 19 -5.60 6.20 -11.62
N ASP A 20 -4.48 5.61 -11.99
CA ASP A 20 -4.31 4.17 -11.87
C ASP A 20 -4.06 3.85 -10.39
N ILE A 21 -5.15 3.54 -9.69
CA ILE A 21 -5.13 3.26 -8.23
C ILE A 21 -4.17 2.11 -7.88
N VAL A 22 -3.79 1.32 -8.88
CA VAL A 22 -2.86 0.18 -8.71
C VAL A 22 -1.40 0.64 -8.67
N ASP A 23 -1.06 1.77 -9.32
CA ASP A 23 0.33 2.18 -9.57
C ASP A 23 0.88 3.30 -8.68
N ASP A 24 0.24 3.65 -7.58
CA ASP A 24 0.70 4.68 -6.63
C ASP A 24 0.14 6.08 -6.88
N PHE A 25 -0.99 6.39 -6.24
CA PHE A 25 -1.48 7.77 -6.20
C PHE A 25 -0.79 8.59 -5.11
N THR A 26 -0.62 9.87 -5.37
CA THR A 26 0.04 10.82 -4.45
C THR A 26 -0.97 11.46 -3.49
N ILE A 27 -0.48 12.03 -2.37
CA ILE A 27 -1.34 12.81 -1.47
C ILE A 27 -1.84 14.09 -2.16
N GLU A 28 -1.08 14.59 -3.11
CA GLU A 28 -1.42 15.73 -3.95
C GLU A 28 -2.65 15.44 -4.82
N GLU A 29 -2.76 14.24 -5.38
CA GLU A 29 -3.93 13.83 -6.16
C GLU A 29 -5.18 13.65 -5.30
N VAL A 30 -5.05 13.09 -4.09
CA VAL A 30 -6.15 13.04 -3.11
C VAL A 30 -6.58 14.45 -2.71
N ARG A 31 -5.63 15.34 -2.43
CA ARG A 31 -5.88 16.75 -2.16
C ARG A 31 -6.66 17.41 -3.27
N ASP A 32 -6.20 17.26 -4.51
CA ASP A 32 -6.79 17.91 -5.67
C ASP A 32 -8.24 17.44 -5.91
N LEU A 33 -8.51 16.15 -5.68
CA LEU A 33 -9.86 15.60 -5.67
C LEU A 33 -10.76 16.31 -4.65
N VAL A 34 -10.31 16.37 -3.40
CA VAL A 34 -11.08 16.99 -2.31
C VAL A 34 -11.25 18.49 -2.54
N TYR A 35 -10.17 19.17 -2.90
CA TYR A 35 -10.19 20.62 -3.12
C TYR A 35 -11.12 21.01 -4.28
N ALA A 36 -11.12 20.26 -5.37
CA ALA A 36 -12.02 20.51 -6.47
C ALA A 36 -13.50 20.47 -6.03
N TYR A 37 -13.87 19.46 -5.25
CA TYR A 37 -15.23 19.34 -4.73
C TYR A 37 -15.59 20.48 -3.75
N VAL A 38 -14.77 20.70 -2.71
CA VAL A 38 -15.11 21.68 -1.68
C VAL A 38 -15.10 23.13 -2.18
N ARG A 39 -14.24 23.43 -3.15
CA ARG A 39 -14.22 24.73 -3.82
C ARG A 39 -15.47 24.96 -4.69
N ASP A 40 -15.81 23.98 -5.51
CA ASP A 40 -16.82 24.14 -6.56
C ASP A 40 -18.25 23.98 -6.03
N GLU A 41 -18.46 23.15 -5.00
CA GLU A 41 -19.79 22.81 -4.50
C GLU A 41 -20.08 23.40 -3.09
N LEU A 42 -19.04 23.64 -2.27
CA LEU A 42 -19.20 24.19 -0.92
C LEU A 42 -18.67 25.63 -0.77
N GLU A 43 -18.20 26.23 -1.88
CA GLU A 43 -17.65 27.60 -1.86
C GLU A 43 -16.59 27.82 -0.77
N ALA A 44 -15.78 26.76 -0.49
CA ALA A 44 -14.74 26.85 0.53
C ALA A 44 -13.65 27.83 0.10
N ALA A 45 -13.45 28.85 0.91
CA ALA A 45 -12.38 29.85 0.72
C ALA A 45 -11.03 29.34 1.25
N TYR A 46 -11.07 28.42 2.23
CA TYR A 46 -9.90 27.79 2.81
C TYR A 46 -10.14 26.28 2.95
N PHE A 47 -9.10 25.52 2.64
CA PHE A 47 -9.07 24.07 2.83
C PHE A 47 -7.70 23.65 3.35
N SER A 48 -7.67 22.74 4.30
CA SER A 48 -6.46 22.04 4.69
C SER A 48 -6.72 20.56 4.97
N LEU A 49 -5.72 19.76 4.67
CA LEU A 49 -5.65 18.34 5.00
C LEU A 49 -4.50 18.14 5.99
N ALA A 50 -4.82 17.65 7.17
CA ALA A 50 -3.83 17.28 8.18
C ALA A 50 -3.86 15.78 8.42
N THR A 51 -2.68 15.16 8.51
CA THR A 51 -2.54 13.73 8.79
C THR A 51 -1.96 13.49 10.19
N GLU A 52 -2.31 12.33 10.76
CA GLU A 52 -1.73 11.90 12.02
C GLU A 52 -0.25 11.56 11.84
N GLN A 53 0.56 12.01 12.79
CA GLN A 53 1.95 11.60 12.93
C GLN A 53 2.32 11.46 14.39
N THR A 54 3.43 10.79 14.68
CA THR A 54 4.00 10.72 16.02
C THR A 54 5.15 11.72 16.13
N VAL A 55 5.07 12.65 17.10
CA VAL A 55 6.13 13.60 17.42
C VAL A 55 6.49 13.42 18.88
N ASP A 56 7.75 13.11 19.17
CA ASP A 56 8.24 12.86 20.53
C ASP A 56 7.41 11.80 21.29
N GLY A 57 6.94 10.77 20.59
CA GLY A 57 6.11 9.69 21.14
C GLY A 57 4.65 10.06 21.39
N GLN A 58 4.21 11.24 21.00
CA GLN A 58 2.81 11.71 21.13
C GLN A 58 2.14 11.80 19.76
N ALA A 59 0.84 11.50 19.71
CA ALA A 59 0.04 11.76 18.53
C ALA A 59 -0.04 13.27 18.25
N ALA A 60 0.16 13.65 17.01
CA ALA A 60 0.09 15.03 16.54
C ALA A 60 -0.54 15.05 15.16
N LEU A 61 -1.05 16.21 14.76
CA LEU A 61 -1.50 16.47 13.41
C LEU A 61 -0.48 17.32 12.67
N ARG A 62 -0.10 16.88 11.49
CA ARG A 62 0.71 17.64 10.55
C ARG A 62 -0.15 18.09 9.40
N THR A 63 -0.18 19.38 9.13
CA THR A 63 -0.80 19.88 7.91
C THR A 63 0.05 19.49 6.72
N GLU A 64 -0.47 18.58 5.90
CA GLU A 64 0.18 18.13 4.67
C GLU A 64 0.01 19.18 3.58
N TRP A 65 -1.12 19.89 3.58
CA TRP A 65 -1.43 20.92 2.62
C TRP A 65 -2.50 21.89 3.12
N SER A 66 -2.41 23.15 2.66
CA SER A 66 -3.45 24.16 2.81
C SER A 66 -3.51 25.08 1.58
N THR A 67 -4.66 25.74 1.37
CA THR A 67 -4.84 26.70 0.26
C THR A 67 -3.98 27.94 0.36
N GLU A 68 -3.48 28.27 1.54
CA GLU A 68 -2.68 29.48 1.79
C GLU A 68 -1.20 29.20 2.01
N ASN A 69 -0.56 28.45 1.17
CA ASN A 69 0.89 28.28 1.18
C ASN A 69 1.53 27.79 2.49
N GLU A 70 2.54 26.98 2.36
CA GLU A 70 3.51 26.33 3.22
C GLU A 70 3.84 26.96 4.60
N ARG A 71 3.41 28.17 4.89
CA ARG A 71 3.76 28.90 6.13
C ARG A 71 3.06 28.38 7.40
N HIS A 72 2.04 27.53 7.26
CA HIS A 72 1.23 27.05 8.39
C HIS A 72 1.30 25.53 8.60
N ALA A 73 2.36 24.87 8.14
CA ALA A 73 2.64 23.50 8.56
C ALA A 73 2.95 23.48 10.08
N THR A 74 1.96 23.71 10.89
CA THR A 74 2.07 23.65 12.34
C THR A 74 1.69 22.25 12.81
N THR A 75 2.60 21.62 13.52
CA THR A 75 2.28 20.40 14.28
C THR A 75 1.31 20.80 15.39
N ILE A 76 0.07 20.38 15.28
CA ILE A 76 -0.94 20.57 16.32
C ILE A 76 -0.76 19.43 17.31
N ARG A 77 -0.19 19.72 18.49
CA ARG A 77 -0.09 18.71 19.54
C ARG A 77 -1.47 18.52 20.17
N THR A 78 -1.98 17.32 20.11
CA THR A 78 -3.18 16.91 20.84
C THR A 78 -2.73 16.54 22.26
N ALA A 79 -2.69 17.52 23.17
CA ALA A 79 -2.46 17.18 24.57
C ALA A 79 -3.70 16.45 25.12
N THR A 80 -3.50 15.30 25.74
CA THR A 80 -4.55 14.55 26.42
C THR A 80 -5.21 15.43 27.48
N GLY A 81 -6.49 15.78 27.28
CA GLY A 81 -7.34 16.45 28.27
C GLY A 81 -7.54 17.96 28.12
N ALA A 82 -6.82 18.65 27.22
CA ALA A 82 -7.06 20.07 26.93
C ALA A 82 -6.91 20.32 25.43
N TYR A 83 -8.02 20.38 24.72
CA TYR A 83 -8.02 20.72 23.30
C TYR A 83 -7.64 22.19 23.11
N SER A 84 -6.65 22.44 22.25
CA SER A 84 -6.15 23.78 21.96
C SER A 84 -6.87 24.45 20.77
N SER A 85 -7.62 23.67 19.99
CA SER A 85 -8.33 24.15 18.81
C SER A 85 -9.50 23.22 18.47
N GLN A 86 -10.40 23.68 17.61
CA GLN A 86 -11.52 22.88 17.11
C GLN A 86 -11.05 21.65 16.33
N ILE A 87 -9.93 21.75 15.61
CA ILE A 87 -9.31 20.62 14.91
C ILE A 87 -8.89 19.55 15.92
N SER A 88 -8.28 19.95 17.05
CA SER A 88 -7.90 18.99 18.09
C SER A 88 -9.11 18.37 18.81
N VAL A 89 -10.23 19.09 18.93
CA VAL A 89 -11.50 18.51 19.41
C VAL A 89 -12.01 17.45 18.46
N SER A 90 -12.15 17.78 17.18
CA SER A 90 -12.65 16.84 16.17
C SER A 90 -11.78 15.56 16.09
N PHE A 91 -10.45 15.74 16.13
CA PHE A 91 -9.52 14.61 16.15
C PHE A 91 -9.67 13.74 17.43
N GLY A 92 -9.68 14.36 18.60
CA GLY A 92 -9.73 13.66 19.88
C GLY A 92 -11.08 13.00 20.16
N GLU A 93 -12.18 13.70 19.92
CA GLU A 93 -13.54 13.22 20.12
C GLU A 93 -14.02 12.33 18.97
N ARG A 94 -13.29 12.30 17.84
CA ARG A 94 -13.65 11.54 16.61
C ARG A 94 -15.01 11.95 16.05
N LYS A 95 -15.33 13.23 16.14
CA LYS A 95 -16.61 13.79 15.74
C LYS A 95 -16.42 14.90 14.72
N PRO A 96 -17.25 14.96 13.68
CA PRO A 96 -17.27 16.10 12.78
C PRO A 96 -17.83 17.32 13.50
N LEU A 97 -17.38 18.52 13.12
CA LEU A 97 -17.87 19.79 13.64
C LEU A 97 -18.32 20.68 12.48
N TRP A 98 -19.43 21.37 12.66
CA TRP A 98 -19.91 22.42 11.76
C TRP A 98 -20.16 23.68 12.56
N ILE A 99 -19.19 24.57 12.54
CA ILE A 99 -19.13 25.72 13.43
C ILE A 99 -19.60 26.98 12.71
N VAL A 100 -20.53 27.66 13.31
CA VAL A 100 -21.04 28.96 12.87
C VAL A 100 -21.19 29.90 14.06
N ASN A 101 -21.14 31.22 13.80
CA ASN A 101 -21.52 32.20 14.82
C ASN A 101 -23.05 32.24 14.95
N LYS A 102 -23.57 32.30 16.18
CA LYS A 102 -25.02 32.40 16.44
C LYS A 102 -25.68 33.63 15.80
N ASN A 103 -24.91 34.70 15.64
CA ASN A 103 -25.36 35.94 15.03
C ASN A 103 -25.06 36.06 13.55
N GLN A 104 -24.58 34.96 12.92
CA GLN A 104 -24.13 34.88 11.50
C GLN A 104 -22.99 35.88 11.19
N GLU A 105 -22.23 36.27 12.19
CA GLU A 105 -21.06 37.14 12.08
C GLU A 105 -19.79 36.33 11.81
N PRO A 106 -18.66 36.96 11.42
CA PRO A 106 -17.39 36.27 11.30
C PRO A 106 -16.96 35.54 12.57
N LEU A 107 -16.40 34.33 12.41
CA LEU A 107 -16.01 33.44 13.52
C LEU A 107 -14.82 33.96 14.33
N ARG A 108 -14.00 34.83 13.76
CA ARG A 108 -12.74 35.25 14.35
C ARG A 108 -12.94 35.86 15.76
N ASN A 109 -12.22 35.26 16.73
CA ASN A 109 -12.22 35.69 18.13
C ASN A 109 -13.63 35.78 18.78
N SER A 110 -14.62 35.12 18.17
CA SER A 110 -15.95 35.05 18.73
C SER A 110 -15.99 33.99 19.83
N ASP A 111 -16.74 34.25 20.87
CA ASP A 111 -17.12 33.27 21.88
C ASP A 111 -18.59 32.81 21.65
N ASP A 112 -19.28 33.39 20.65
CA ASP A 112 -20.70 33.17 20.32
C ASP A 112 -20.88 32.19 19.16
N TYR A 113 -20.12 31.13 19.13
CA TYR A 113 -20.26 30.10 18.09
C TYR A 113 -20.85 28.82 18.64
N VAL A 114 -21.42 28.02 17.74
CA VAL A 114 -22.02 26.73 18.04
C VAL A 114 -21.59 25.71 17.01
N ASP A 115 -21.53 24.45 17.46
CA ASP A 115 -21.45 23.32 16.55
C ASP A 115 -22.88 22.89 16.17
N LEU A 116 -23.13 22.79 14.87
CA LEU A 116 -24.43 22.37 14.33
C LEU A 116 -24.46 20.90 13.87
N TRP A 117 -23.35 20.16 14.00
CA TRP A 117 -23.29 18.77 13.54
C TRP A 117 -23.35 17.77 14.68
N SER A 118 -22.39 17.82 15.57
CA SER A 118 -22.23 16.82 16.63
C SER A 118 -22.67 17.30 18.00
N ASP A 119 -23.06 18.55 18.08
CA ASP A 119 -23.48 19.19 19.36
C ASP A 119 -22.41 19.01 20.46
N VAL A 120 -21.16 19.17 20.09
CA VAL A 120 -20.04 19.11 21.05
C VAL A 120 -20.05 20.38 21.89
N GLY A 121 -20.26 20.22 23.21
CA GLY A 121 -20.18 21.33 24.16
C GLY A 121 -18.74 21.73 24.47
N ASN A 122 -18.58 22.94 25.01
CA ASN A 122 -17.30 23.47 25.52
C ASN A 122 -16.17 23.49 24.48
N LEU A 123 -16.47 23.97 23.30
CA LEU A 123 -15.45 24.21 22.28
C LEU A 123 -14.44 25.25 22.74
N PRO A 124 -13.14 25.09 22.45
CA PRO A 124 -12.14 26.12 22.73
C PRO A 124 -12.40 27.37 21.88
N LYS A 125 -11.91 28.51 22.31
CA LYS A 125 -12.08 29.78 21.60
C LYS A 125 -11.66 29.62 20.13
N TYR A 126 -12.53 30.08 19.23
CA TYR A 126 -12.23 30.00 17.80
C TYR A 126 -11.19 31.05 17.42
N VAL A 127 -10.11 30.58 16.83
CA VAL A 127 -9.07 31.45 16.30
C VAL A 127 -8.80 30.98 14.85
N SER A 128 -9.27 31.76 13.88
CA SER A 128 -8.86 31.53 12.49
C SER A 128 -7.51 32.21 12.27
N PRO A 129 -6.47 31.48 11.87
CA PRO A 129 -5.16 32.06 11.62
C PRO A 129 -5.13 32.96 10.38
N ILE A 130 -6.09 32.85 9.45
CA ILE A 130 -5.88 33.23 8.07
C ILE A 130 -6.85 34.32 7.59
N ASN A 131 -8.14 34.13 7.67
CA ASN A 131 -9.10 35.06 7.13
C ASN A 131 -10.07 35.58 8.24
N ARG A 132 -10.20 36.90 8.30
CA ARG A 132 -11.04 37.56 9.33
C ARG A 132 -12.53 37.43 9.06
N ASP A 133 -12.90 37.11 7.83
CA ASP A 133 -14.28 37.16 7.36
C ASP A 133 -14.94 35.78 7.25
N MET A 134 -14.29 34.72 7.74
CA MET A 134 -14.85 33.37 7.75
C MET A 134 -16.09 33.30 8.64
N ARG A 135 -17.17 32.75 8.10
CA ARG A 135 -18.48 32.64 8.77
C ARG A 135 -18.87 31.21 9.09
N THR A 136 -18.31 30.25 8.35
CA THR A 136 -18.55 28.82 8.54
C THR A 136 -17.22 28.11 8.57
N SER A 137 -17.06 27.18 9.52
CA SER A 137 -15.94 26.25 9.58
C SER A 137 -16.48 24.82 9.69
N ILE A 138 -15.97 23.93 8.87
CA ILE A 138 -16.33 22.51 8.85
C ILE A 138 -15.06 21.71 9.10
N ILE A 139 -15.11 20.80 10.06
CA ILE A 139 -13.97 20.00 10.48
C ILE A 139 -14.40 18.55 10.52
N ILE A 140 -13.71 17.67 9.78
CA ILE A 140 -14.14 16.29 9.62
C ILE A 140 -12.96 15.38 9.91
N PRO A 141 -13.06 14.48 10.91
CA PRO A 141 -12.03 13.51 11.20
C PRO A 141 -12.05 12.42 10.13
N LEU A 142 -10.89 12.01 9.67
CA LEU A 142 -10.68 10.93 8.71
C LEU A 142 -10.51 9.64 9.50
N ILE A 143 -11.56 8.84 9.60
CA ILE A 143 -11.58 7.64 10.44
C ILE A 143 -11.60 6.41 9.54
N HIS A 144 -10.62 5.52 9.73
CA HIS A 144 -10.65 4.20 9.13
C HIS A 144 -10.60 3.14 10.23
N TRP A 145 -11.59 2.24 10.25
CA TRP A 145 -11.84 1.31 11.36
C TRP A 145 -11.99 2.07 12.69
N SER A 146 -11.07 1.92 13.60
CA SER A 146 -11.07 2.61 14.90
C SER A 146 -9.97 3.67 15.01
N ARG A 147 -9.22 3.93 13.96
CA ARG A 147 -8.10 4.86 13.93
C ARG A 147 -8.47 6.16 13.24
N VAL A 148 -8.05 7.28 13.79
CA VAL A 148 -8.14 8.59 13.13
C VAL A 148 -6.83 8.80 12.35
N LEU A 149 -6.92 8.89 11.04
CA LEU A 149 -5.76 9.07 10.14
C LEU A 149 -5.41 10.53 9.91
N GLY A 150 -6.36 11.43 10.18
CA GLY A 150 -6.19 12.84 9.94
C GLY A 150 -7.48 13.63 10.12
N VAL A 151 -7.46 14.86 9.64
CA VAL A 151 -8.60 15.79 9.69
C VAL A 151 -8.65 16.61 8.41
N ILE A 152 -9.84 16.78 7.86
CA ILE A 152 -10.14 17.81 6.86
C ILE A 152 -10.67 19.03 7.57
N TYR A 153 -10.17 20.20 7.20
CA TYR A 153 -10.59 21.49 7.72
C TYR A 153 -10.96 22.42 6.58
N LEU A 154 -12.17 22.95 6.62
CA LEU A 154 -12.74 23.84 5.62
C LEU A 154 -13.22 25.13 6.26
N GLU A 155 -13.03 26.27 5.60
CA GLU A 155 -13.64 27.54 5.98
C GLU A 155 -14.30 28.22 4.77
N SER A 156 -15.45 28.84 5.00
CA SER A 156 -16.17 29.65 4.01
C SER A 156 -16.45 31.04 4.56
N THR A 157 -16.37 32.05 3.68
CA THR A 157 -16.82 33.41 3.97
C THR A 157 -18.35 33.55 3.92
N SER A 158 -19.02 32.53 3.37
CA SER A 158 -20.46 32.42 3.34
C SER A 158 -20.98 31.72 4.60
N TYR A 159 -22.17 32.11 5.05
CA TYR A 159 -22.91 31.33 6.03
C TYR A 159 -23.52 30.15 5.28
N LEU A 160 -22.96 28.96 5.51
CA LEU A 160 -23.45 27.73 4.91
C LEU A 160 -24.51 27.11 5.81
N GLU A 161 -25.69 26.92 5.26
CA GLU A 161 -26.77 26.21 5.94
C GLU A 161 -26.46 24.70 5.96
N ILE A 162 -26.52 24.12 7.15
CA ILE A 162 -26.33 22.70 7.32
C ILE A 162 -27.57 21.94 6.87
N THR A 163 -27.40 21.02 5.92
CA THR A 163 -28.44 20.09 5.48
C THR A 163 -27.99 18.66 5.71
N GLU A 164 -28.92 17.75 5.89
CA GLU A 164 -28.57 16.32 6.07
C GLU A 164 -27.86 15.77 4.81
N VAL A 165 -28.24 16.23 3.61
CA VAL A 165 -27.56 15.84 2.37
C VAL A 165 -26.10 16.31 2.38
N ALA A 166 -25.82 17.54 2.82
CA ALA A 166 -24.44 18.03 2.92
C ALA A 166 -23.63 17.23 3.94
N LYS A 167 -24.22 16.84 5.07
CA LYS A 167 -23.57 15.97 6.07
C LYS A 167 -23.23 14.59 5.49
N GLU A 168 -24.18 13.98 4.77
CA GLU A 168 -23.97 12.68 4.13
C GLU A 168 -22.85 12.73 3.08
N GLU A 169 -22.85 13.75 2.20
CA GLU A 169 -21.81 13.95 1.20
C GLU A 169 -20.42 14.18 1.83
N LEU A 170 -20.35 14.98 2.89
CA LEU A 170 -19.10 15.23 3.61
C LEU A 170 -18.61 14.00 4.38
N SER A 171 -19.52 13.18 4.91
CA SER A 171 -19.18 11.90 5.53
C SER A 171 -18.61 10.93 4.49
N LEU A 172 -19.25 10.81 3.32
CA LEU A 172 -18.75 10.00 2.22
C LEU A 172 -17.37 10.46 1.74
N LEU A 173 -17.15 11.79 1.66
CA LEU A 173 -15.85 12.37 1.34
C LEU A 173 -14.80 11.95 2.36
N ALA A 174 -15.11 12.07 3.66
CA ALA A 174 -14.18 11.71 4.73
C ALA A 174 -13.82 10.23 4.71
N ASP A 175 -14.80 9.35 4.53
CA ASP A 175 -14.59 7.90 4.44
C ASP A 175 -13.72 7.53 3.24
N ALA A 176 -14.00 8.11 2.06
CA ALA A 176 -13.22 7.86 0.86
C ALA A 176 -11.76 8.33 1.02
N VAL A 177 -11.55 9.54 1.56
CA VAL A 177 -10.20 10.06 1.81
C VAL A 177 -9.47 9.22 2.85
N ALA A 178 -10.14 8.78 3.92
CA ALA A 178 -9.54 7.91 4.93
C ALA A 178 -9.06 6.58 4.33
N ILE A 179 -9.88 5.94 3.48
CA ILE A 179 -9.50 4.72 2.75
C ILE A 179 -8.29 4.96 1.85
N LEU A 180 -8.28 6.06 1.07
CA LEU A 180 -7.16 6.39 0.19
C LEU A 180 -5.86 6.62 0.97
N LEU A 181 -5.93 7.31 2.11
CA LEU A 181 -4.75 7.53 2.97
C LEU A 181 -4.23 6.23 3.55
N GLU A 182 -5.10 5.32 3.99
CA GLU A 182 -4.70 4.01 4.52
C GLU A 182 -4.05 3.14 3.44
N LEU A 183 -4.64 3.08 2.24
CA LEU A 183 -4.07 2.35 1.11
C LEU A 183 -2.66 2.86 0.79
N ARG A 184 -2.48 4.18 0.75
CA ARG A 184 -1.17 4.79 0.52
C ARG A 184 -0.15 4.45 1.60
N GLN A 185 -0.54 4.53 2.87
CA GLN A 185 0.35 4.18 3.99
C GLN A 185 0.78 2.72 3.92
N THR A 186 -0.15 1.82 3.63
CA THR A 186 0.12 0.39 3.49
C THR A 186 1.06 0.10 2.33
N HIS A 187 0.80 0.68 1.16
CA HIS A 187 1.66 0.53 -0.02
C HIS A 187 3.07 1.07 0.26
N ARG A 188 3.18 2.25 0.84
CA ARG A 188 4.48 2.85 1.20
C ARG A 188 5.27 1.97 2.19
N ALA A 189 4.62 1.43 3.22
CA ALA A 189 5.25 0.51 4.17
C ALA A 189 5.77 -0.76 3.49
N GLN A 190 5.03 -1.32 2.53
CA GLN A 190 5.48 -2.46 1.73
C GLN A 190 6.71 -2.13 0.89
N VAL A 191 6.70 -1.00 0.18
CA VAL A 191 7.84 -0.55 -0.64
C VAL A 191 9.08 -0.28 0.23
N GLU A 192 8.91 0.40 1.37
CA GLU A 192 10.02 0.67 2.30
C GLU A 192 10.56 -0.62 2.92
N GLY A 193 9.69 -1.56 3.30
CA GLY A 193 10.09 -2.89 3.78
C GLY A 193 10.88 -3.67 2.74
N THR A 194 10.43 -3.65 1.49
CA THR A 194 11.15 -4.29 0.37
C THR A 194 12.52 -3.63 0.13
N ARG A 195 12.61 -2.29 0.17
CA ARG A 195 13.89 -1.56 0.03
C ARG A 195 14.85 -1.88 1.16
N ALA A 196 14.37 -1.95 2.41
CA ALA A 196 15.20 -2.33 3.56
C ALA A 196 15.75 -3.74 3.40
N ALA A 197 14.91 -4.72 3.04
CA ALA A 197 15.33 -6.09 2.80
C ALA A 197 16.35 -6.21 1.66
N LEU A 198 16.18 -5.44 0.57
CA LEU A 198 17.15 -5.37 -0.53
C LEU A 198 18.48 -4.73 -0.09
N SER A 199 18.44 -3.73 0.80
CA SER A 199 19.63 -3.12 1.38
C SER A 199 20.41 -4.12 2.25
N ASP A 200 19.70 -4.86 3.11
CA ASP A 200 20.28 -5.89 3.96
C ASP A 200 20.89 -7.02 3.10
N LEU A 201 20.18 -7.42 2.03
CA LEU A 201 20.71 -8.38 1.07
C LEU A 201 22.02 -7.90 0.43
N LYS A 202 22.11 -6.62 0.03
CA LYS A 202 23.34 -6.03 -0.50
C LYS A 202 24.48 -6.08 0.51
N VAL A 203 24.23 -5.78 1.78
CA VAL A 203 25.24 -5.85 2.85
C VAL A 203 25.73 -7.28 3.03
N ILE A 204 24.81 -8.26 3.10
CA ILE A 204 25.15 -9.67 3.20
C ILE A 204 26.01 -10.11 2.00
N LEU A 205 25.61 -9.77 0.79
CA LEU A 205 26.33 -10.13 -0.43
C LEU A 205 27.72 -9.51 -0.52
N SER A 206 27.88 -8.26 -0.03
CA SER A 206 29.16 -7.55 -0.06
C SER A 206 30.12 -7.99 1.03
N SER A 207 29.58 -8.42 2.19
CA SER A 207 30.37 -8.79 3.37
C SER A 207 30.74 -10.28 3.45
N THR A 208 30.01 -11.15 2.75
CA THR A 208 30.16 -12.59 2.87
C THR A 208 30.87 -13.18 1.66
N LYS A 209 32.10 -13.66 1.85
CA LYS A 209 32.72 -14.60 0.89
C LYS A 209 32.03 -15.95 1.10
N PHE A 210 30.94 -16.19 0.37
CA PHE A 210 30.28 -17.49 0.40
C PHE A 210 31.26 -18.57 -0.08
N PRO A 211 31.51 -19.64 0.71
CA PRO A 211 32.34 -20.74 0.26
C PRO A 211 31.73 -21.30 -1.04
N ARG A 212 32.57 -21.63 -2.00
CA ARG A 212 32.12 -22.35 -3.19
C ARG A 212 31.56 -23.68 -2.74
N LEU A 213 30.25 -23.85 -2.88
CA LEU A 213 29.62 -25.14 -2.64
C LEU A 213 30.15 -26.15 -3.66
N ALA A 214 30.37 -27.38 -3.24
CA ALA A 214 30.80 -28.46 -4.14
C ALA A 214 29.82 -28.67 -5.31
N LYS A 215 28.53 -28.39 -5.06
CA LYS A 215 27.46 -28.38 -6.07
C LYS A 215 26.75 -27.03 -6.05
N PRO A 216 26.40 -26.43 -7.21
CA PRO A 216 25.59 -25.23 -7.25
C PRO A 216 24.23 -25.49 -6.60
N GLN A 217 23.75 -24.51 -5.86
CA GLN A 217 22.50 -24.58 -5.14
C GLN A 217 21.36 -23.99 -5.97
N VAL A 218 20.19 -24.64 -5.94
CA VAL A 218 18.93 -24.11 -6.43
C VAL A 218 17.99 -23.88 -5.24
N PHE A 219 17.47 -22.67 -5.14
CA PHE A 219 16.43 -22.31 -4.17
C PHE A 219 15.06 -22.53 -4.79
N VAL A 220 14.17 -23.23 -4.10
CA VAL A 220 12.80 -23.48 -4.55
C VAL A 220 11.81 -22.80 -3.61
N SER A 221 11.09 -21.85 -4.16
CA SER A 221 10.07 -21.04 -3.48
C SER A 221 8.66 -21.42 -3.94
N PHE A 222 7.76 -21.60 -2.99
CA PHE A 222 6.33 -21.85 -3.21
C PHE A 222 5.51 -21.56 -1.96
N SER A 223 4.21 -21.28 -2.10
CA SER A 223 3.31 -21.09 -0.97
C SER A 223 3.07 -22.39 -0.19
N ALA A 224 2.81 -22.28 1.11
CA ALA A 224 2.32 -23.41 1.90
C ALA A 224 0.97 -23.98 1.41
N LEU A 225 0.21 -23.16 0.67
CA LEU A 225 -1.06 -23.53 0.04
C LEU A 225 -0.89 -23.94 -1.44
N ALA A 226 0.34 -24.02 -1.93
CA ALA A 226 0.63 -24.39 -3.31
C ALA A 226 0.06 -25.77 -3.66
N ASN A 227 -0.21 -25.98 -4.93
CA ASN A 227 -0.70 -27.29 -5.40
C ASN A 227 0.39 -28.36 -5.26
N ASP A 228 0.16 -29.35 -4.39
CA ASP A 228 1.11 -30.43 -4.08
C ASP A 228 1.58 -31.20 -5.29
N GLU A 229 0.72 -31.37 -6.29
CA GLU A 229 1.04 -32.09 -7.52
C GLU A 229 2.05 -31.33 -8.38
N VAL A 230 1.90 -29.98 -8.49
CA VAL A 230 2.88 -29.13 -9.18
C VAL A 230 4.21 -29.18 -8.46
N ILE A 231 4.20 -29.08 -7.11
CA ILE A 231 5.41 -29.15 -6.29
C ILE A 231 6.08 -30.52 -6.43
N GLY A 232 5.29 -31.61 -6.43
CA GLY A 232 5.81 -32.98 -6.68
C GLY A 232 6.54 -33.08 -8.01
N ILE A 233 5.97 -32.58 -9.10
CA ILE A 233 6.62 -32.56 -10.42
C ILE A 233 7.91 -31.75 -10.41
N ILE A 234 7.92 -30.59 -9.75
CA ILE A 234 9.13 -29.77 -9.62
C ILE A 234 10.23 -30.54 -8.88
N GLN A 235 9.89 -31.21 -7.78
CA GLN A 235 10.83 -31.99 -6.99
C GLN A 235 11.36 -33.20 -7.77
N GLU A 236 10.50 -33.94 -8.48
CA GLU A 236 10.88 -35.06 -9.34
C GLU A 236 11.87 -34.65 -10.43
N VAL A 237 11.58 -33.56 -11.13
CA VAL A 237 12.49 -33.06 -12.19
C VAL A 237 13.82 -32.60 -11.59
N LEU A 238 13.82 -31.93 -10.46
CA LEU A 238 15.06 -31.48 -9.81
C LEU A 238 15.87 -32.63 -9.24
N ALA A 239 15.24 -33.73 -8.83
CA ALA A 239 15.92 -34.94 -8.36
C ALA A 239 16.73 -35.60 -9.49
N GLU A 240 16.32 -35.49 -10.77
CA GLU A 240 17.08 -35.98 -11.93
C GLU A 240 18.49 -35.31 -12.03
N PHE A 241 18.63 -34.12 -11.46
CA PHE A 241 19.87 -33.35 -11.45
C PHE A 241 20.61 -33.38 -10.09
N GLY A 242 20.20 -34.26 -9.16
CA GLY A 242 20.72 -34.35 -7.80
C GLY A 242 22.24 -34.59 -7.71
N ASP A 243 22.84 -35.19 -8.75
CA ASP A 243 24.29 -35.39 -8.82
C ASP A 243 25.07 -34.08 -9.04
N ILE A 244 24.43 -33.08 -9.66
CA ILE A 244 25.05 -31.81 -10.04
C ILE A 244 24.45 -30.60 -9.32
N LEU A 245 23.28 -30.73 -8.68
CA LEU A 245 22.59 -29.67 -7.97
C LEU A 245 22.33 -30.03 -6.49
N ARG A 246 22.40 -29.02 -5.64
CA ARG A 246 21.84 -29.05 -4.29
C ARG A 246 20.51 -28.29 -4.29
N VAL A 247 19.43 -28.97 -3.93
CA VAL A 247 18.10 -28.35 -3.82
C VAL A 247 17.86 -27.89 -2.40
N VAL A 248 17.48 -26.63 -2.22
CA VAL A 248 17.04 -26.04 -0.94
C VAL A 248 15.62 -25.53 -1.11
N GLN A 249 14.72 -25.99 -0.26
CA GLN A 249 13.32 -25.57 -0.21
C GLN A 249 13.09 -24.74 1.05
N TRP A 250 12.32 -23.67 0.93
CA TRP A 250 12.06 -22.76 2.05
C TRP A 250 11.47 -23.48 3.28
N ASN A 251 10.58 -24.45 3.07
CA ASN A 251 9.89 -25.19 4.12
C ASN A 251 10.77 -26.25 4.83
N ARG A 252 12.01 -26.44 4.36
CA ARG A 252 13.01 -27.33 4.98
C ARG A 252 14.13 -26.56 5.67
N ILE A 253 14.02 -25.24 5.75
CA ILE A 253 14.97 -24.42 6.49
C ILE A 253 14.67 -24.60 7.98
N GLU A 254 15.52 -25.37 8.69
CA GLU A 254 15.38 -25.65 10.11
C GLU A 254 15.51 -24.37 10.94
N GLU A 255 14.59 -24.19 11.88
CA GLU A 255 14.41 -22.97 12.64
C GLU A 255 15.30 -22.89 13.89
N SER A 256 16.32 -22.03 13.85
CA SER A 256 16.81 -21.35 15.04
C SER A 256 17.18 -19.92 14.66
N GLY A 257 16.40 -18.94 15.09
CA GLY A 257 16.59 -17.53 14.79
C GLY A 257 15.54 -16.93 13.85
N SER A 258 15.81 -15.77 13.25
CA SER A 258 14.89 -15.13 12.31
C SER A 258 14.82 -15.89 10.99
N ILE A 259 13.66 -16.44 10.66
CA ILE A 259 13.36 -17.14 9.40
C ILE A 259 13.77 -16.28 8.20
N THR A 260 13.49 -14.97 8.25
CA THR A 260 13.78 -14.03 7.19
C THR A 260 15.29 -13.94 6.86
N LEU A 261 16.16 -13.86 7.87
CA LEU A 261 17.61 -13.75 7.64
C LEU A 261 18.17 -15.03 7.00
N ARG A 262 17.78 -16.21 7.47
CA ARG A 262 18.21 -17.49 6.89
C ARG A 262 17.69 -17.67 5.47
N LEU A 263 16.46 -17.30 5.23
CA LEU A 263 15.87 -17.31 3.89
C LEU A 263 16.71 -16.45 2.93
N ILE A 264 17.03 -15.22 3.34
CA ILE A 264 17.88 -14.31 2.57
C ILE A 264 19.27 -14.92 2.34
N GLU A 265 19.88 -15.54 3.35
CA GLU A 265 21.18 -16.21 3.21
C GLU A 265 21.11 -17.37 2.21
N GLU A 266 20.09 -18.24 2.27
CA GLU A 266 19.95 -19.36 1.36
C GLU A 266 19.67 -18.89 -0.08
N ILE A 267 18.85 -17.84 -0.27
CA ILE A 267 18.66 -17.20 -1.58
C ILE A 267 20.00 -16.65 -2.10
N ALA A 268 20.75 -15.93 -1.25
CA ALA A 268 22.03 -15.35 -1.61
C ALA A 268 23.11 -16.38 -1.95
N ARG A 269 23.08 -17.56 -1.33
CA ARG A 269 23.97 -18.70 -1.62
C ARG A 269 23.58 -19.45 -2.90
N SER A 270 22.33 -19.31 -3.31
CA SER A 270 21.80 -20.05 -4.46
C SER A 270 22.26 -19.43 -5.76
N ARG A 271 22.65 -20.30 -6.70
CA ARG A 271 23.01 -19.92 -8.06
C ARG A 271 21.78 -19.88 -8.96
N PHE A 272 20.78 -20.65 -8.62
CA PHE A 272 19.53 -20.77 -9.36
C PHE A 272 18.34 -20.59 -8.44
N GLY A 273 17.22 -20.07 -8.99
CA GLY A 273 15.94 -20.00 -8.31
C GLY A 273 14.82 -20.61 -9.12
N ILE A 274 13.87 -21.26 -8.46
CA ILE A 274 12.61 -21.68 -9.05
C ILE A 274 11.50 -21.21 -8.13
N CYS A 275 10.60 -20.37 -8.67
CA CYS A 275 9.51 -19.78 -7.90
C CYS A 275 8.16 -20.18 -8.50
N TYR A 276 7.37 -20.96 -7.79
CA TYR A 276 5.99 -21.24 -8.14
C TYR A 276 5.06 -20.29 -7.41
N PHE A 277 4.55 -19.29 -8.13
CA PHE A 277 3.81 -18.18 -7.57
C PHE A 277 2.42 -18.52 -7.07
N SER A 278 1.75 -19.44 -7.78
CA SER A 278 0.30 -19.58 -7.67
C SER A 278 -0.15 -20.45 -6.50
N GLU A 279 -1.18 -19.98 -5.82
CA GLU A 279 -1.93 -20.74 -4.83
C GLU A 279 -3.42 -20.74 -5.18
N PRO A 280 -4.16 -21.81 -4.84
CA PRO A 280 -5.57 -21.94 -5.20
C PRO A 280 -6.43 -20.98 -4.35
N VAL A 281 -7.40 -20.33 -5.01
CA VAL A 281 -8.41 -19.48 -4.35
C VAL A 281 -9.72 -20.23 -4.26
N ASN A 282 -10.21 -20.47 -3.05
CA ASN A 282 -11.59 -20.94 -2.78
C ASN A 282 -12.11 -22.16 -3.57
N GLY A 283 -11.24 -23.07 -3.99
CA GLY A 283 -11.65 -24.34 -4.60
C GLY A 283 -12.32 -24.26 -5.97
N LYS A 284 -12.35 -23.09 -6.61
CA LYS A 284 -12.99 -22.87 -7.93
C LYS A 284 -12.07 -23.05 -9.14
N GLY A 285 -10.89 -23.58 -8.97
CA GLY A 285 -9.89 -23.69 -10.05
C GLY A 285 -9.33 -22.32 -10.48
N GLU A 286 -9.51 -21.31 -9.66
CA GLU A 286 -8.88 -20.00 -9.75
C GLU A 286 -7.60 -19.99 -8.91
N PHE A 287 -6.64 -19.19 -9.32
CA PHE A 287 -5.35 -19.07 -8.65
C PHE A 287 -4.98 -17.61 -8.47
N GLU A 288 -4.29 -17.31 -7.38
CA GLU A 288 -3.65 -16.02 -7.16
C GLU A 288 -2.16 -16.18 -6.90
N ASP A 289 -1.42 -15.08 -7.02
CA ASP A 289 0.02 -15.13 -6.77
C ASP A 289 0.28 -14.81 -5.29
N ASN A 290 1.09 -15.65 -4.64
CA ASN A 290 1.46 -15.47 -3.24
C ASN A 290 2.50 -14.36 -3.08
N ALA A 291 2.21 -13.38 -2.21
CA ALA A 291 3.05 -12.20 -1.99
C ALA A 291 4.46 -12.54 -1.46
N ASN A 292 4.61 -13.56 -0.61
CA ASN A 292 5.91 -13.97 -0.09
C ASN A 292 6.77 -14.58 -1.20
N VAL A 293 6.19 -15.41 -2.06
CA VAL A 293 6.89 -15.99 -3.21
C VAL A 293 7.29 -14.91 -4.21
N LEU A 294 6.45 -13.90 -4.43
CA LEU A 294 6.80 -12.74 -5.26
C LEU A 294 7.97 -11.95 -4.67
N PHE A 295 8.00 -11.76 -3.35
CA PHE A 295 9.12 -11.12 -2.67
C PHE A 295 10.43 -11.91 -2.85
N GLU A 296 10.41 -13.23 -2.66
CA GLU A 296 11.56 -14.12 -2.84
C GLU A 296 12.03 -14.12 -4.30
N ALA A 297 11.11 -14.11 -5.24
CA ALA A 297 11.40 -13.97 -6.67
C ALA A 297 12.05 -12.61 -6.99
N GLY A 298 11.59 -11.52 -6.37
CA GLY A 298 12.21 -10.19 -6.49
C GLY A 298 13.65 -10.18 -5.99
N MET A 299 13.96 -10.88 -4.91
CA MET A 299 15.34 -11.04 -4.43
C MET A 299 16.19 -11.82 -5.44
N LEU A 300 15.71 -12.94 -5.97
CA LEU A 300 16.40 -13.72 -7.00
C LEU A 300 16.64 -12.90 -8.27
N HIS A 301 15.63 -12.16 -8.72
CA HIS A 301 15.72 -11.27 -9.87
C HIS A 301 16.78 -10.18 -9.68
N SER A 302 16.82 -9.57 -8.50
CA SER A 302 17.82 -8.54 -8.16
C SER A 302 19.24 -9.08 -8.17
N LEU A 303 19.44 -10.34 -7.76
CA LEU A 303 20.72 -11.02 -7.80
C LEU A 303 21.17 -11.33 -9.23
N THR A 304 20.25 -11.68 -10.11
CA THR A 304 20.49 -11.95 -11.53
C THR A 304 21.03 -10.73 -12.27
N ASN A 305 20.50 -9.55 -11.92
CA ASN A 305 20.82 -8.27 -12.54
C ASN A 305 21.91 -7.49 -11.78
N SER A 306 22.54 -8.09 -10.78
CA SER A 306 23.56 -7.41 -9.97
C SER A 306 24.89 -7.30 -10.71
N PRO A 307 25.53 -6.11 -10.73
CA PRO A 307 26.88 -5.93 -11.29
C PRO A 307 27.99 -6.63 -10.49
N VAL A 308 27.65 -7.26 -9.37
CA VAL A 308 28.63 -7.95 -8.48
C VAL A 308 28.98 -9.37 -8.96
N GLY A 309 28.61 -9.70 -10.20
CA GLY A 309 29.31 -10.74 -10.96
C GLY A 309 29.04 -12.19 -10.55
N ARG A 310 27.84 -12.55 -10.08
CA ARG A 310 27.39 -13.93 -10.12
C ARG A 310 26.25 -14.03 -11.11
N PRO A 311 26.43 -14.73 -12.24
CA PRO A 311 25.30 -15.07 -13.08
C PRO A 311 24.42 -16.02 -12.28
N SER A 312 23.37 -15.49 -11.68
CA SER A 312 22.26 -16.26 -11.14
C SER A 312 21.17 -16.23 -12.20
N ALA A 313 20.49 -17.34 -12.35
CA ALA A 313 19.34 -17.44 -13.24
C ALA A 313 18.16 -17.96 -12.42
N TRP A 314 16.96 -17.54 -12.76
CA TRP A 314 15.78 -18.01 -12.06
C TRP A 314 14.64 -18.34 -13.01
N LEU A 315 13.74 -19.22 -12.60
CA LEU A 315 12.62 -19.71 -13.38
C LEU A 315 11.31 -19.41 -12.66
N PRO A 316 10.53 -18.43 -13.12
CA PRO A 316 9.17 -18.23 -12.66
C PRO A 316 8.24 -19.30 -13.22
N ILE A 317 7.40 -19.87 -12.35
CA ILE A 317 6.35 -20.85 -12.70
C ILE A 317 5.02 -20.29 -12.18
N ARG A 318 3.97 -20.40 -13.00
CA ARG A 318 2.67 -19.84 -12.68
C ARG A 318 1.54 -20.63 -13.31
N GLU A 319 0.39 -20.68 -12.65
CA GLU A 319 -0.84 -21.20 -13.27
C GLU A 319 -1.33 -20.26 -14.37
N ARG A 320 -1.78 -20.84 -15.47
CA ARG A 320 -2.32 -20.06 -16.60
C ARG A 320 -3.60 -19.29 -16.22
N ARG A 321 -4.35 -19.80 -15.24
CA ARG A 321 -5.61 -19.21 -14.75
C ARG A 321 -5.43 -18.21 -13.63
N SER A 322 -4.21 -17.87 -13.25
CA SER A 322 -3.94 -16.77 -12.33
C SER A 322 -4.21 -15.42 -13.01
N GLY A 323 -4.56 -14.40 -12.24
CA GLY A 323 -4.86 -13.05 -12.71
C GLY A 323 -3.76 -12.39 -13.56
N LYS A 324 -3.68 -11.07 -13.61
CA LYS A 324 -2.64 -10.34 -14.36
C LYS A 324 -1.24 -10.71 -13.85
N ILE A 325 -0.29 -10.83 -14.77
CA ILE A 325 1.13 -11.02 -14.43
C ILE A 325 1.60 -9.77 -13.68
N PRO A 326 2.28 -9.91 -12.53
CA PRO A 326 2.90 -8.78 -11.86
C PRO A 326 3.81 -8.01 -12.82
N PHE A 327 3.70 -6.69 -12.82
CA PHE A 327 4.37 -5.81 -13.78
C PHE A 327 5.88 -6.08 -13.90
N ASP A 328 6.56 -6.26 -12.76
CA ASP A 328 8.01 -6.44 -12.70
C ASP A 328 8.51 -7.75 -13.35
N PHE A 329 7.62 -8.72 -13.56
CA PHE A 329 7.96 -10.01 -14.18
C PHE A 329 7.37 -10.19 -15.57
N ALA A 330 6.75 -9.17 -16.16
CA ALA A 330 6.14 -9.26 -17.49
C ALA A 330 7.15 -9.53 -18.60
N SER A 331 8.43 -9.15 -18.41
CA SER A 331 9.54 -9.44 -19.32
C SER A 331 10.13 -10.85 -19.15
N GLU A 332 9.82 -11.54 -18.07
CA GLU A 332 10.36 -12.85 -17.76
C GLU A 332 9.69 -13.97 -18.56
N ARG A 333 10.46 -14.99 -18.88
CA ARG A 333 9.94 -16.18 -19.58
C ARG A 333 9.26 -17.13 -18.60
N ILE A 334 8.06 -16.77 -18.14
CA ILE A 334 7.28 -17.55 -17.17
C ILE A 334 6.91 -18.92 -17.75
N LEU A 335 7.16 -19.96 -16.98
CA LEU A 335 6.66 -21.31 -17.30
C LEU A 335 5.23 -21.44 -16.79
N MET A 336 4.29 -21.63 -17.72
CA MET A 336 2.88 -21.75 -17.39
C MET A 336 2.48 -23.19 -17.10
N VAL A 337 1.89 -23.44 -15.94
CA VAL A 337 1.17 -24.69 -15.66
C VAL A 337 -0.12 -24.69 -16.46
N THR A 338 -0.32 -25.72 -17.29
CA THR A 338 -1.50 -25.86 -18.13
C THR A 338 -2.35 -27.02 -17.63
N ARG A 339 -3.65 -26.76 -17.50
CA ARG A 339 -4.65 -27.78 -17.13
C ARG A 339 -5.56 -28.08 -18.30
N ASP A 340 -6.12 -29.26 -18.30
CA ASP A 340 -7.16 -29.66 -19.25
C ASP A 340 -8.54 -29.07 -18.91
N ASN A 341 -9.58 -29.52 -19.58
CA ASN A 341 -10.95 -29.06 -19.38
C ASN A 341 -11.54 -29.49 -18.02
N ASP A 342 -11.05 -30.58 -17.46
CA ASP A 342 -11.47 -31.14 -16.18
C ASP A 342 -10.69 -30.52 -15.01
N GLY A 343 -9.72 -29.64 -15.32
CA GLY A 343 -8.90 -28.94 -14.32
C GLY A 343 -7.64 -29.74 -13.92
N GLU A 344 -7.38 -30.87 -14.54
CA GLU A 344 -6.21 -31.70 -14.26
C GLU A 344 -4.95 -31.15 -14.94
N ILE A 345 -3.79 -31.26 -14.28
CA ILE A 345 -2.51 -30.78 -14.81
C ILE A 345 -2.10 -31.69 -16.02
N LEU A 346 -1.70 -31.05 -17.10
CA LEU A 346 -1.07 -31.77 -18.23
C LEU A 346 0.37 -32.15 -17.85
N LYS A 347 0.51 -33.14 -16.94
CA LYS A 347 1.74 -33.52 -16.23
C LYS A 347 2.94 -33.74 -17.14
N GLU A 348 2.77 -34.58 -18.17
CA GLU A 348 3.89 -34.93 -19.08
C GLU A 348 4.40 -33.70 -19.85
N ARG A 349 3.49 -32.82 -20.25
CA ARG A 349 3.85 -31.59 -20.94
C ARG A 349 4.57 -30.62 -19.96
N PHE A 350 4.06 -30.46 -18.76
CA PHE A 350 4.66 -29.61 -17.77
C PHE A 350 6.04 -30.15 -17.35
N ARG A 351 6.16 -31.43 -17.07
CA ARG A 351 7.42 -32.12 -16.74
C ARG A 351 8.48 -31.93 -17.83
N ALA A 352 8.12 -32.19 -19.09
CA ALA A 352 9.04 -32.06 -20.22
C ALA A 352 9.54 -30.58 -20.39
N GLU A 353 8.64 -29.64 -20.31
CA GLU A 353 9.01 -28.21 -20.42
C GLU A 353 9.84 -27.74 -19.24
N LEU A 354 9.50 -28.14 -18.02
CA LEU A 354 10.27 -27.82 -16.81
C LEU A 354 11.70 -28.39 -16.91
N ARG A 355 11.83 -29.66 -17.29
CA ARG A 355 13.13 -30.31 -17.52
C ARG A 355 13.98 -29.54 -18.53
N ARG A 356 13.39 -29.16 -19.66
CA ARG A 356 14.07 -28.38 -20.70
C ARG A 356 14.55 -27.03 -20.16
N ARG A 357 13.74 -26.35 -19.32
CA ARG A 357 14.08 -25.07 -18.71
C ARG A 357 15.19 -25.22 -17.68
N VAL A 358 15.13 -26.22 -16.81
CA VAL A 358 16.18 -26.51 -15.84
C VAL A 358 17.51 -26.83 -16.54
N GLN A 359 17.49 -27.62 -17.63
CA GLN A 359 18.70 -27.88 -18.43
C GLN A 359 19.29 -26.60 -19.04
N ALA A 360 18.44 -25.67 -19.52
CA ALA A 360 18.89 -24.39 -20.04
C ALA A 360 19.53 -23.53 -18.94
N LEU A 361 18.89 -23.44 -17.76
CA LEU A 361 19.45 -22.73 -16.60
C LEU A 361 20.84 -23.26 -16.21
N LEU A 362 21.00 -24.58 -16.21
CA LEU A 362 22.25 -25.23 -15.84
C LEU A 362 23.34 -24.92 -16.86
N ARG A 363 23.05 -25.03 -18.17
CA ARG A 363 24.00 -24.72 -19.23
C ARG A 363 24.44 -23.27 -19.16
N ASP A 364 23.48 -22.34 -19.17
CA ASP A 364 23.76 -20.89 -19.21
C ASP A 364 24.43 -20.40 -17.91
N GLY A 365 24.15 -21.05 -16.79
CA GLY A 365 24.72 -20.70 -15.50
C GLY A 365 26.04 -21.41 -15.15
N LEU A 366 26.43 -22.47 -15.81
CA LEU A 366 27.72 -23.17 -15.56
C LEU A 366 28.82 -22.73 -16.52
N GLU A 367 28.48 -22.19 -17.68
CA GLU A 367 29.43 -21.71 -18.71
C GLU A 367 29.95 -20.29 -18.43
N ASN A 368 29.30 -19.54 -17.51
CA ASN A 368 29.69 -18.22 -17.04
C ASN A 368 30.18 -18.25 -15.57
#